data_6259e081828d7a9cab3bd600fb05ff75
#
_entry.id   6259e081828d7a9cab3bd600fb05ff75
#
_cell.length_a   1.000
_cell.length_b   1.000
_cell.length_c   1.000
_cell.angle_alpha   90.00
_cell.angle_beta   90.00
_cell.angle_gamma   90.00
#
_symmetry.space_group_name_H-M   'P 1'
#
loop_
_entity.id
_entity.type
_entity.pdbx_description
1 polymer ?
#
loop_
_entity_poly.entity_id
_entity_poly.type
_entity_poly.pdbx_seq_one_letter_code
_entity_poly.pdbx_strand_id
1 'polypeptide(L)'
;VVLGYVKGSVGRRMSPEVPGIHPDMSVRDALFKLRETAHELETIYTVPITREDRRLVGVVSLREIFTADSALTMADIMHDPIFARASADAEETARWFLPLDILALPIVDDSHRLVGLLTWDDAADIVEEEDSEDSARAGGTEALQQPYLSTPLLKLVRSRIVWLLVLAVSALLTVQVLDSFEGTLAKAVVLSLFIPLLTGTGGNTGNQAATTVTLSLI
;
A
#
# COMPACT_ATOMS: atom_id res chain seq x y z
N VAL A 1 -3.65 -6.94 12.61
CA VAL A 1 -3.34 -5.50 12.72
C VAL A 1 -2.72 -5.22 14.08
N VAL A 2 -1.46 -4.82 14.11
CA VAL A 2 -0.73 -4.51 15.36
C VAL A 2 -0.97 -3.05 15.74
N LEU A 3 -1.78 -2.81 16.77
CA LEU A 3 -2.27 -1.47 17.15
C LEU A 3 -1.19 -0.51 17.71
N GLY A 4 0.04 -1.00 17.98
CA GLY A 4 1.12 -0.18 18.54
C GLY A 4 1.88 0.68 17.53
N TYR A 5 1.66 0.50 16.22
CA TYR A 5 2.36 1.23 15.16
C TYR A 5 1.51 2.33 14.53
N VAL A 6 2.15 3.30 13.91
CA VAL A 6 1.51 4.44 13.25
C VAL A 6 0.63 3.95 12.08
N LYS A 7 -0.51 4.60 11.86
CA LYS A 7 -1.36 4.30 10.69
C LYS A 7 -0.57 4.57 9.40
N GLY A 8 -0.65 3.65 8.44
CA GLY A 8 0.12 3.71 7.19
C GLY A 8 1.51 3.10 7.25
N SER A 9 1.98 2.65 8.43
CA SER A 9 3.28 1.96 8.53
C SER A 9 3.15 0.45 8.28
N VAL A 10 4.24 -0.17 7.82
CA VAL A 10 4.36 -1.62 7.62
C VAL A 10 4.05 -2.40 8.90
N GLY A 11 4.51 -1.91 10.05
CA GLY A 11 4.26 -2.55 11.34
C GLY A 11 2.77 -2.67 11.69
N ARG A 12 1.90 -1.92 11.03
CA ARG A 12 0.45 -2.02 11.19
C ARG A 12 -0.21 -3.05 10.28
N ARG A 13 0.50 -3.45 9.23
CA ARG A 13 0.03 -4.37 8.19
C ARG A 13 0.67 -5.76 8.30
N MET A 14 1.79 -5.88 9.03
CA MET A 14 2.51 -7.15 9.20
C MET A 14 1.77 -8.14 10.09
N SER A 15 2.05 -9.42 9.90
CA SER A 15 1.72 -10.49 10.83
C SER A 15 2.81 -10.61 11.89
N PRO A 16 2.46 -10.60 13.19
CA PRO A 16 3.43 -10.71 14.29
C PRO A 16 3.87 -12.14 14.58
N GLU A 17 3.20 -13.14 14.04
CA GLU A 17 3.46 -14.56 14.24
C GLU A 17 4.71 -14.98 13.45
N VAL A 18 5.82 -15.20 14.16
CA VAL A 18 7.11 -15.58 13.56
C VAL A 18 7.66 -16.85 14.21
N PRO A 19 8.26 -17.76 13.44
CA PRO A 19 8.89 -18.95 13.99
C PRO A 19 10.14 -18.57 14.78
N GLY A 20 10.32 -19.14 15.97
CA GLY A 20 11.51 -18.89 16.80
C GLY A 20 12.67 -19.81 16.40
N ILE A 21 13.22 -19.67 15.19
CA ILE A 21 14.33 -20.47 14.69
C ILE A 21 15.65 -19.73 14.93
N HIS A 22 16.66 -20.48 15.44
CA HIS A 22 17.96 -19.92 15.81
C HIS A 22 19.08 -20.48 14.93
N PRO A 23 20.21 -19.76 14.77
CA PRO A 23 21.30 -20.15 13.87
C PRO A 23 21.95 -21.49 14.22
N ASP A 24 22.00 -21.83 15.49
CA ASP A 24 22.63 -23.06 16.05
C ASP A 24 21.70 -24.28 15.98
N MET A 25 20.43 -24.10 15.65
CA MET A 25 19.51 -25.25 15.48
C MET A 25 19.91 -26.09 14.27
N SER A 26 19.80 -27.42 14.40
CA SER A 26 19.96 -28.30 13.24
C SER A 26 18.76 -28.17 12.30
N VAL A 27 18.97 -28.45 11.01
CA VAL A 27 17.90 -28.52 10.00
C VAL A 27 16.76 -29.43 10.44
N ARG A 28 17.10 -30.58 11.08
CA ARG A 28 16.13 -31.52 11.66
C ARG A 28 15.24 -30.85 12.72
N ASP A 29 15.85 -30.18 13.68
CA ASP A 29 15.13 -29.54 14.77
C ASP A 29 14.29 -28.35 14.29
N ALA A 30 14.81 -27.59 13.33
CA ALA A 30 14.07 -26.50 12.69
C ALA A 30 12.81 -27.02 11.95
N LEU A 31 12.94 -28.12 11.17
CA LEU A 31 11.79 -28.77 10.53
C LEU A 31 10.77 -29.29 11.54
N PHE A 32 11.25 -29.90 12.63
CA PHE A 32 10.34 -30.37 13.67
C PHE A 32 9.56 -29.21 14.28
N LYS A 33 10.26 -28.14 14.67
CA LYS A 33 9.64 -26.94 15.24
C LYS A 33 8.64 -26.28 14.29
N LEU A 34 9.01 -26.13 13.01
CA LEU A 34 8.09 -25.58 12.01
C LEU A 34 6.82 -26.42 11.85
N ARG A 35 6.91 -27.77 11.90
CA ARG A 35 5.74 -28.65 11.85
C ARG A 35 4.82 -28.48 13.06
N GLU A 36 5.38 -28.28 14.24
CA GLU A 36 4.59 -28.08 15.46
C GLU A 36 3.86 -26.72 15.44
N THR A 37 4.49 -25.67 14.91
CA THR A 37 3.98 -24.29 14.94
C THR A 37 3.30 -23.85 13.65
N ALA A 38 3.35 -24.65 12.58
CA ALA A 38 2.86 -24.27 11.24
C ALA A 38 1.41 -23.76 11.21
N HIS A 39 0.55 -24.27 12.10
CA HIS A 39 -0.86 -23.88 12.17
C HIS A 39 -1.10 -22.54 12.87
N GLU A 40 -0.09 -22.02 13.57
CA GLU A 40 -0.13 -20.72 14.25
C GLU A 40 0.51 -19.62 13.41
N LEU A 41 1.28 -19.98 12.37
CA LEU A 41 2.02 -19.08 11.51
C LEU A 41 1.23 -18.75 10.25
N GLU A 42 1.25 -17.52 9.84
CA GLU A 42 0.64 -17.09 8.57
C GLU A 42 1.37 -17.66 7.36
N THR A 43 2.69 -17.74 7.43
CA THR A 43 3.52 -18.37 6.39
C THR A 43 4.68 -19.15 7.00
N ILE A 44 5.04 -20.27 6.33
CA ILE A 44 6.22 -21.08 6.63
C ILE A 44 7.23 -21.08 5.47
N TYR A 45 6.91 -20.40 4.36
CA TYR A 45 7.74 -20.43 3.16
C TYR A 45 9.03 -19.60 3.28
N THR A 46 9.00 -18.53 4.04
CA THR A 46 10.15 -17.70 4.41
C THR A 46 10.36 -17.81 5.91
N VAL A 47 11.49 -18.36 6.31
CA VAL A 47 11.83 -18.62 7.71
C VAL A 47 12.93 -17.66 8.15
N PRO A 48 12.60 -16.61 8.92
CA PRO A 48 13.60 -15.72 9.49
C PRO A 48 14.36 -16.40 10.62
N ILE A 49 15.67 -16.20 10.63
CA ILE A 49 16.60 -16.71 11.62
C ILE A 49 16.96 -15.59 12.59
N THR A 50 16.74 -15.83 13.87
CA THR A 50 16.98 -14.82 14.91
C THR A 50 17.88 -15.33 16.01
N ARG A 51 18.64 -14.45 16.65
CA ARG A 51 19.31 -14.75 17.90
C ARG A 51 18.32 -14.76 19.07
N GLU A 52 18.77 -15.16 20.26
CA GLU A 52 17.97 -15.15 21.49
C GLU A 52 17.35 -13.79 21.82
N ASP A 53 18.06 -12.69 21.49
CA ASP A 53 17.59 -11.31 21.66
C ASP A 53 16.62 -10.85 20.56
N ARG A 54 16.16 -11.79 19.71
CA ARG A 54 15.29 -11.60 18.54
C ARG A 54 15.91 -10.79 17.39
N ARG A 55 17.19 -10.51 17.38
CA ARG A 55 17.83 -9.86 16.25
C ARG A 55 17.81 -10.75 15.02
N LEU A 56 17.35 -10.20 13.92
CA LEU A 56 17.35 -10.88 12.62
C LEU A 56 18.80 -11.04 12.14
N VAL A 57 19.20 -12.27 11.81
CA VAL A 57 20.55 -12.60 11.34
C VAL A 57 20.58 -13.30 10.00
N GLY A 58 19.46 -13.84 9.55
CA GLY A 58 19.36 -14.53 8.27
C GLY A 58 17.93 -14.87 7.91
N VAL A 59 17.76 -15.38 6.70
CA VAL A 59 16.53 -15.99 6.20
C VAL A 59 16.85 -17.29 5.49
N VAL A 60 15.94 -18.25 5.55
CA VAL A 60 16.01 -19.52 4.80
C VAL A 60 14.63 -19.80 4.22
N SER A 61 14.55 -20.30 3.01
CA SER A 61 13.30 -20.79 2.46
C SER A 61 12.95 -22.20 3.00
N LEU A 62 11.66 -22.49 3.11
CA LEU A 62 11.21 -23.86 3.46
C LEU A 62 11.80 -24.90 2.49
N ARG A 63 11.96 -24.57 1.21
CA ARG A 63 12.56 -25.46 0.20
C ARG A 63 14.00 -25.84 0.57
N GLU A 64 14.81 -24.85 0.97
CA GLU A 64 16.21 -25.08 1.37
C GLU A 64 16.27 -25.93 2.63
N ILE A 65 15.46 -25.63 3.64
CA ILE A 65 15.36 -26.45 4.87
C ILE A 65 14.98 -27.90 4.54
N PHE A 66 14.04 -28.08 3.58
CA PHE A 66 13.57 -29.43 3.21
C PHE A 66 14.60 -30.23 2.40
N THR A 67 15.47 -29.56 1.63
CA THR A 67 16.46 -30.22 0.75
C THR A 67 17.85 -30.31 1.35
N ALA A 68 18.14 -29.59 2.43
CA ALA A 68 19.44 -29.61 3.11
C ALA A 68 19.67 -30.90 3.91
N ASP A 69 20.95 -31.21 4.17
CA ASP A 69 21.30 -32.29 5.07
C ASP A 69 20.80 -31.97 6.48
N SER A 70 20.14 -32.94 7.09
CA SER A 70 19.52 -32.82 8.41
C SER A 70 20.49 -32.51 9.54
N ALA A 71 21.79 -32.76 9.34
CA ALA A 71 22.85 -32.53 10.31
C ALA A 71 23.46 -31.12 10.24
N LEU A 72 23.23 -30.37 9.15
CA LEU A 72 23.65 -28.98 9.02
C LEU A 72 22.90 -28.10 10.03
N THR A 73 23.51 -26.97 10.39
CA THR A 73 22.86 -25.94 11.19
C THR A 73 22.16 -24.94 10.32
N MET A 74 21.23 -24.18 10.90
CA MET A 74 20.57 -23.10 10.16
C MET A 74 21.55 -22.01 9.73
N ALA A 75 22.64 -21.80 10.49
CA ALA A 75 23.72 -20.89 10.12
C ALA A 75 24.46 -21.32 8.85
N ASP A 76 24.53 -22.62 8.55
CA ASP A 76 25.23 -23.15 7.37
C ASP A 76 24.43 -22.92 6.07
N ILE A 77 23.11 -22.74 6.16
CA ILE A 77 22.20 -22.64 5.01
C ILE A 77 21.47 -21.31 4.89
N MET A 78 21.58 -20.41 5.90
CA MET A 78 20.93 -19.11 5.86
C MET A 78 21.61 -18.14 4.92
N HIS A 79 20.81 -17.21 4.40
CA HIS A 79 21.25 -16.09 3.57
C HIS A 79 21.07 -14.76 4.31
N ASP A 80 21.76 -13.72 3.84
CA ASP A 80 21.59 -12.36 4.34
C ASP A 80 20.12 -11.91 4.14
N PRO A 81 19.46 -11.37 5.18
CA PRO A 81 18.07 -11.04 5.09
C PRO A 81 17.82 -9.72 4.36
N ILE A 82 16.89 -9.70 3.42
CA ILE A 82 16.22 -8.49 2.98
C ILE A 82 15.09 -8.23 3.99
N PHE A 83 14.98 -7.00 4.50
CA PHE A 83 14.01 -6.65 5.53
C PHE A 83 13.53 -5.20 5.40
N ALA A 84 12.40 -4.87 6.02
CA ALA A 84 11.95 -3.50 6.20
C ALA A 84 11.82 -3.16 7.69
N ARG A 85 11.78 -1.85 7.99
CA ARG A 85 11.50 -1.37 9.35
C ARG A 85 9.99 -1.29 9.57
N ALA A 86 9.55 -1.61 10.78
CA ALA A 86 8.14 -1.50 11.15
C ALA A 86 7.59 -0.06 11.05
N SER A 87 8.47 0.93 11.18
CA SER A 87 8.15 2.36 11.03
C SER A 87 8.10 2.85 9.59
N ALA A 88 8.55 2.03 8.61
CA ALA A 88 8.54 2.39 7.20
C ALA A 88 7.10 2.53 6.67
N ASP A 89 6.92 3.30 5.61
CA ASP A 89 5.66 3.44 4.92
C ASP A 89 5.23 2.12 4.26
N ALA A 90 3.96 1.76 4.39
CA ALA A 90 3.45 0.47 3.94
C ALA A 90 3.36 0.39 2.42
N GLU A 91 2.89 1.45 1.75
CA GLU A 91 2.77 1.52 0.31
C GLU A 91 4.14 1.48 -0.36
N GLU A 92 5.06 2.36 0.05
CA GLU A 92 6.42 2.40 -0.47
C GLU A 92 7.11 1.03 -0.30
N THR A 93 6.95 0.42 0.88
CA THR A 93 7.54 -0.90 1.14
C THR A 93 6.92 -1.98 0.26
N ALA A 94 5.59 -2.01 0.11
CA ALA A 94 4.91 -2.98 -0.72
C ALA A 94 5.35 -2.87 -2.20
N ARG A 95 5.43 -1.64 -2.73
CA ARG A 95 5.83 -1.40 -4.13
C ARG A 95 7.25 -1.88 -4.45
N TRP A 96 8.24 -1.70 -3.57
CA TRP A 96 9.58 -2.23 -3.82
C TRP A 96 9.73 -3.71 -3.46
N PHE A 97 8.90 -4.23 -2.54
CA PHE A 97 8.94 -5.63 -2.14
C PHE A 97 8.39 -6.60 -3.19
N LEU A 98 7.22 -6.27 -3.78
CA LEU A 98 6.52 -7.15 -4.73
C LEU A 98 7.38 -7.65 -5.90
N PRO A 99 8.29 -6.84 -6.50
CA PRO A 99 9.16 -7.29 -7.59
C PRO A 99 10.29 -8.23 -7.18
N LEU A 100 10.52 -8.49 -5.88
CA LEU A 100 11.69 -9.25 -5.42
C LEU A 100 11.54 -10.77 -5.50
N ASP A 101 10.39 -11.29 -5.96
CA ASP A 101 10.10 -12.74 -6.04
C ASP A 101 10.28 -13.51 -4.71
N ILE A 102 10.18 -12.82 -3.57
CA ILE A 102 10.18 -13.44 -2.23
C ILE A 102 8.77 -13.47 -1.65
N LEU A 103 8.43 -14.52 -0.91
CA LEU A 103 7.05 -14.75 -0.45
C LEU A 103 6.67 -14.00 0.82
N ALA A 104 7.65 -13.61 1.62
CA ALA A 104 7.44 -12.78 2.79
C ALA A 104 8.69 -11.97 3.13
N LEU A 105 8.48 -10.76 3.61
CA LEU A 105 9.51 -9.80 3.99
C LEU A 105 9.59 -9.72 5.51
N PRO A 106 10.74 -10.04 6.13
CA PRO A 106 10.96 -9.82 7.56
C PRO A 106 10.85 -8.33 7.93
N ILE A 107 10.12 -8.06 9.00
CA ILE A 107 9.95 -6.71 9.53
C ILE A 107 10.66 -6.59 10.87
N VAL A 108 11.48 -5.56 11.01
CA VAL A 108 12.30 -5.32 12.20
C VAL A 108 11.96 -3.99 12.87
N ASP A 109 12.22 -3.92 14.18
CA ASP A 109 12.20 -2.66 14.94
C ASP A 109 13.49 -1.85 14.71
N ASP A 110 13.59 -0.66 15.35
CA ASP A 110 14.78 0.20 15.27
C ASP A 110 16.05 -0.43 15.86
N SER A 111 15.89 -1.49 16.66
CA SER A 111 16.98 -2.28 17.23
C SER A 111 17.34 -3.52 16.40
N HIS A 112 16.81 -3.64 15.19
CA HIS A 112 16.95 -4.80 14.29
C HIS A 112 16.39 -6.11 14.86
N ARG A 113 15.41 -6.03 15.77
CA ARG A 113 14.70 -7.19 16.28
C ARG A 113 13.53 -7.51 15.37
N LEU A 114 13.38 -8.77 15.05
CA LEU A 114 12.25 -9.25 14.26
C LEU A 114 10.94 -9.03 15.03
N VAL A 115 9.99 -8.33 14.42
CA VAL A 115 8.69 -7.99 15.01
C VAL A 115 7.52 -8.59 14.22
N GLY A 116 7.75 -9.04 12.98
CA GLY A 116 6.72 -9.68 12.15
C GLY A 116 7.22 -10.01 10.75
N LEU A 117 6.27 -10.42 9.92
CA LEU A 117 6.43 -10.67 8.49
C LEU A 117 5.37 -9.90 7.72
N LEU A 118 5.73 -9.36 6.56
CA LEU A 118 4.80 -8.88 5.55
C LEU A 118 4.77 -9.91 4.42
N THR A 119 3.65 -10.54 4.19
CA THR A 119 3.49 -11.54 3.12
C THR A 119 3.30 -10.85 1.76
N TRP A 120 3.53 -11.59 0.69
CA TRP A 120 3.40 -11.06 -0.67
C TRP A 120 1.96 -10.66 -1.01
N ASP A 121 0.98 -11.45 -0.56
CA ASP A 121 -0.46 -11.19 -0.74
C ASP A 121 -0.90 -9.96 0.05
N ASP A 122 -0.49 -9.79 1.32
CA ASP A 122 -0.74 -8.58 2.08
C ASP A 122 -0.14 -7.33 1.42
N ALA A 123 1.07 -7.46 0.88
CA ALA A 123 1.69 -6.35 0.14
C ALA A 123 0.93 -6.02 -1.15
N ALA A 124 0.43 -7.02 -1.87
CA ALA A 124 -0.41 -6.82 -3.05
C ALA A 124 -1.72 -6.11 -2.69
N ASP A 125 -2.36 -6.51 -1.58
CA ASP A 125 -3.57 -5.88 -1.07
C ASP A 125 -3.34 -4.41 -0.69
N ILE A 126 -2.17 -4.08 -0.09
CA ILE A 126 -1.80 -2.70 0.22
C ILE A 126 -1.76 -1.85 -1.05
N VAL A 127 -1.08 -2.33 -2.10
CA VAL A 127 -0.97 -1.59 -3.37
C VAL A 127 -2.33 -1.46 -4.05
N GLU A 128 -3.17 -2.52 -4.04
CA GLU A 128 -4.52 -2.47 -4.62
C GLU A 128 -5.42 -1.47 -3.89
N GLU A 129 -5.35 -1.42 -2.53
CA GLU A 129 -6.10 -0.44 -1.72
C GLU A 129 -5.69 1.00 -2.08
N GLU A 130 -4.39 1.31 -2.15
CA GLU A 130 -3.87 2.64 -2.48
C GLU A 130 -4.18 3.05 -3.93
N ASP A 131 -3.97 2.17 -4.91
CA ASP A 131 -4.30 2.41 -6.32
C ASP A 131 -5.81 2.68 -6.51
N SER A 132 -6.66 1.97 -5.76
CA SER A 132 -8.11 2.19 -5.74
C SER A 132 -8.48 3.54 -5.13
N GLU A 133 -7.79 3.94 -4.03
CA GLU A 133 -8.00 5.23 -3.37
C GLU A 133 -7.57 6.39 -4.29
N ASP A 134 -6.43 6.27 -4.93
CA ASP A 134 -5.92 7.28 -5.87
C ASP A 134 -6.78 7.40 -7.12
N SER A 135 -7.27 6.29 -7.66
CA SER A 135 -8.22 6.28 -8.77
C SER A 135 -9.54 6.97 -8.40
N ALA A 136 -10.04 6.72 -7.18
CA ALA A 136 -11.25 7.37 -6.70
C ALA A 136 -11.05 8.87 -6.51
N ARG A 137 -9.93 9.30 -5.92
CA ARG A 137 -9.55 10.70 -5.76
C ARG A 137 -9.43 11.41 -7.12
N ALA A 138 -8.77 10.79 -8.09
CA ALA A 138 -8.67 11.31 -9.46
C ALA A 138 -10.05 11.45 -10.12
N GLY A 139 -10.99 10.54 -9.81
CA GLY A 139 -12.39 10.61 -10.25
C GLY A 139 -13.27 11.59 -9.45
N GLY A 140 -12.72 12.30 -8.44
CA GLY A 140 -13.49 13.18 -7.56
C GLY A 140 -14.53 12.42 -6.72
N THR A 141 -14.18 11.21 -6.27
CA THR A 141 -15.01 10.37 -5.41
C THR A 141 -14.18 9.83 -4.25
N GLU A 142 -14.83 9.29 -3.22
CA GLU A 142 -14.14 8.49 -2.20
C GLU A 142 -14.09 7.02 -2.64
N ALA A 143 -12.99 6.32 -2.32
CA ALA A 143 -12.85 4.89 -2.58
C ALA A 143 -13.95 4.09 -1.86
N LEU A 144 -14.54 3.15 -2.58
CA LEU A 144 -15.56 2.27 -2.04
C LEU A 144 -14.89 1.03 -1.43
N GLN A 145 -15.20 0.75 -0.17
CA GLN A 145 -14.71 -0.45 0.54
C GLN A 145 -15.43 -1.75 0.11
N GLN A 146 -16.38 -1.66 -0.80
CA GLN A 146 -17.20 -2.79 -1.28
C GLN A 146 -17.44 -2.64 -2.79
N PRO A 147 -17.66 -3.76 -3.53
CA PRO A 147 -18.00 -3.70 -4.93
C PRO A 147 -19.18 -2.77 -5.20
N TYR A 148 -19.10 -1.98 -6.28
CA TYR A 148 -20.09 -0.96 -6.63
C TYR A 148 -21.53 -1.47 -6.59
N LEU A 149 -21.79 -2.65 -7.17
CA LEU A 149 -23.12 -3.23 -7.25
C LEU A 149 -23.69 -3.67 -5.89
N SER A 150 -22.88 -3.91 -4.88
CA SER A 150 -23.29 -4.28 -3.53
C SER A 150 -23.39 -3.10 -2.57
N THR A 151 -22.96 -1.91 -3.01
CA THR A 151 -22.92 -0.71 -2.17
C THR A 151 -24.30 -0.03 -2.12
N PRO A 152 -24.87 0.27 -0.94
CA PRO A 152 -26.14 0.98 -0.83
C PRO A 152 -26.10 2.35 -1.49
N LEU A 153 -27.21 2.74 -2.15
CA LEU A 153 -27.30 4.03 -2.88
C LEU A 153 -26.93 5.25 -1.99
N LEU A 154 -27.35 5.26 -0.75
CA LEU A 154 -27.02 6.37 0.18
C LEU A 154 -25.50 6.51 0.42
N LYS A 155 -24.76 5.39 0.46
CA LYS A 155 -23.31 5.41 0.60
C LYS A 155 -22.66 5.93 -0.67
N LEU A 156 -23.17 5.53 -1.85
CA LEU A 156 -22.71 6.04 -3.16
C LEU A 156 -22.95 7.55 -3.30
N VAL A 157 -24.11 8.04 -2.88
CA VAL A 157 -24.43 9.49 -2.88
C VAL A 157 -23.48 10.24 -1.94
N ARG A 158 -23.28 9.72 -0.72
CA ARG A 158 -22.41 10.35 0.29
C ARG A 158 -20.96 10.44 -0.18
N SER A 159 -20.43 9.42 -0.85
CA SER A 159 -19.04 9.43 -1.35
C SER A 159 -18.80 10.47 -2.45
N ARG A 160 -19.87 10.95 -3.10
CA ARG A 160 -19.78 11.93 -4.20
C ARG A 160 -20.22 13.33 -3.82
N ILE A 161 -21.10 13.46 -2.80
CA ILE A 161 -21.75 14.75 -2.49
C ILE A 161 -20.74 15.82 -2.09
N VAL A 162 -19.69 15.46 -1.38
CA VAL A 162 -18.62 16.39 -0.94
C VAL A 162 -17.95 17.02 -2.14
N TRP A 163 -17.54 16.23 -3.11
CA TRP A 163 -16.91 16.68 -4.35
C TRP A 163 -17.86 17.50 -5.21
N LEU A 164 -19.14 17.10 -5.31
CA LEU A 164 -20.16 17.86 -6.02
C LEU A 164 -20.41 19.23 -5.39
N LEU A 165 -20.36 19.33 -4.05
CA LEU A 165 -20.47 20.62 -3.36
C LEU A 165 -19.25 21.52 -3.64
N VAL A 166 -18.04 20.99 -3.66
CA VAL A 166 -16.84 21.74 -4.04
C VAL A 166 -16.97 22.28 -5.47
N LEU A 167 -17.42 21.44 -6.41
CA LEU A 167 -17.67 21.84 -7.79
C LEU A 167 -18.78 22.88 -7.89
N ALA A 168 -19.86 22.76 -7.10
CA ALA A 168 -20.94 23.75 -7.07
C ALA A 168 -20.45 25.12 -6.57
N VAL A 169 -19.61 25.15 -5.52
CA VAL A 169 -18.99 26.39 -5.05
C VAL A 169 -18.10 27.01 -6.12
N SER A 170 -17.28 26.22 -6.80
CA SER A 170 -16.45 26.69 -7.92
C SER A 170 -17.29 27.25 -9.07
N ALA A 171 -18.41 26.60 -9.39
CA ALA A 171 -19.35 27.10 -10.42
C ALA A 171 -19.98 28.47 -10.03
N LEU A 172 -20.37 28.61 -8.76
CA LEU A 172 -20.90 29.91 -8.26
C LEU A 172 -19.86 31.01 -8.34
N LEU A 173 -18.59 30.75 -8.03
CA LEU A 173 -17.51 31.71 -8.20
C LEU A 173 -17.34 32.12 -9.68
N THR A 174 -17.44 31.14 -10.59
CA THR A 174 -17.38 31.41 -12.04
C THR A 174 -18.53 32.33 -12.48
N VAL A 175 -19.76 32.08 -11.99
CA VAL A 175 -20.93 32.95 -12.29
C VAL A 175 -20.69 34.37 -11.78
N GLN A 176 -20.18 34.55 -10.56
CA GLN A 176 -19.88 35.90 -10.03
C GLN A 176 -18.84 36.65 -10.85
N VAL A 177 -17.81 35.94 -11.35
CA VAL A 177 -16.82 36.58 -12.25
C VAL A 177 -17.47 36.99 -13.55
N LEU A 178 -18.30 36.14 -14.17
CA LEU A 178 -19.02 36.48 -15.41
C LEU A 178 -19.98 37.69 -15.22
N ASP A 179 -20.69 37.72 -14.11
CA ASP A 179 -21.58 38.86 -13.74
C ASP A 179 -20.80 40.16 -13.62
N SER A 180 -19.62 40.14 -13.00
CA SER A 180 -18.75 41.30 -12.88
C SER A 180 -18.28 41.86 -14.22
N PHE A 181 -18.29 41.06 -15.29
CA PHE A 181 -17.91 41.44 -16.65
C PHE A 181 -19.10 41.56 -17.61
N GLU A 182 -20.34 41.49 -17.12
CA GLU A 182 -21.56 41.55 -17.94
C GLU A 182 -21.57 42.74 -18.92
N GLY A 183 -21.22 43.95 -18.42
CA GLY A 183 -21.17 45.14 -19.25
C GLY A 183 -20.15 45.09 -20.39
N THR A 184 -19.07 44.34 -20.24
CA THR A 184 -18.06 44.11 -21.28
C THR A 184 -18.55 43.09 -22.31
N LEU A 185 -19.15 42.01 -21.81
CA LEU A 185 -19.73 40.94 -22.64
C LEU A 185 -20.92 41.46 -23.48
N ALA A 186 -21.73 42.33 -22.93
CA ALA A 186 -22.84 42.98 -23.64
C ALA A 186 -22.36 43.86 -24.82
N LYS A 187 -21.16 44.49 -24.70
CA LYS A 187 -20.58 45.30 -25.79
C LYS A 187 -19.95 44.46 -26.89
N ALA A 188 -19.53 43.23 -26.58
CA ALA A 188 -18.85 42.34 -27.50
C ALA A 188 -19.42 40.92 -27.37
N VAL A 189 -20.69 40.76 -27.78
CA VAL A 189 -21.43 39.46 -27.66
C VAL A 189 -20.67 38.29 -28.29
N VAL A 190 -19.86 38.55 -29.33
CA VAL A 190 -19.01 37.51 -29.95
C VAL A 190 -18.05 36.87 -28.96
N LEU A 191 -17.59 37.57 -27.91
CA LEU A 191 -16.71 36.98 -26.87
C LEU A 191 -17.41 35.91 -26.06
N SER A 192 -18.72 36.02 -25.85
CA SER A 192 -19.48 35.01 -25.10
C SER A 192 -19.47 33.63 -25.78
N LEU A 193 -19.31 33.60 -27.11
CA LEU A 193 -19.21 32.32 -27.87
C LEU A 193 -17.93 31.57 -27.58
N PHE A 194 -16.88 32.23 -27.09
CA PHE A 194 -15.60 31.60 -26.75
C PHE A 194 -15.55 31.08 -25.31
N ILE A 195 -16.49 31.44 -24.43
CA ILE A 195 -16.50 30.98 -23.03
C ILE A 195 -16.53 29.47 -22.93
N PRO A 196 -17.41 28.73 -23.63
CA PRO A 196 -17.40 27.27 -23.59
C PRO A 196 -16.09 26.64 -24.11
N LEU A 197 -15.49 27.27 -25.13
CA LEU A 197 -14.20 26.82 -25.67
C LEU A 197 -13.08 26.98 -24.62
N LEU A 198 -12.99 28.13 -23.99
CA LEU A 198 -11.96 28.43 -22.98
C LEU A 198 -12.11 27.55 -21.73
N THR A 199 -13.35 27.41 -21.22
CA THR A 199 -13.61 26.57 -20.05
C THR A 199 -13.38 25.11 -20.35
N GLY A 200 -13.80 24.59 -21.51
CA GLY A 200 -13.57 23.22 -21.95
C GLY A 200 -12.07 22.92 -22.15
N THR A 201 -11.36 23.85 -22.82
CA THR A 201 -9.90 23.68 -23.03
C THR A 201 -9.15 23.74 -21.71
N GLY A 202 -9.49 24.70 -20.83
CA GLY A 202 -8.88 24.83 -19.50
C GLY A 202 -9.10 23.60 -18.64
N GLY A 203 -10.32 23.05 -18.61
CA GLY A 203 -10.66 21.84 -17.89
C GLY A 203 -9.89 20.61 -18.40
N ASN A 204 -9.85 20.42 -19.72
CA ASN A 204 -9.12 19.29 -20.33
C ASN A 204 -7.61 19.41 -20.09
N THR A 205 -7.01 20.58 -20.25
CA THR A 205 -5.58 20.81 -20.01
C THR A 205 -5.24 20.58 -18.54
N GLY A 206 -6.09 21.07 -17.63
CA GLY A 206 -5.91 20.86 -16.20
C GLY A 206 -5.96 19.37 -15.82
N ASN A 207 -6.94 18.63 -16.35
CA ASN A 207 -7.06 17.19 -16.10
C ASN A 207 -5.86 16.41 -16.67
N GLN A 208 -5.42 16.72 -17.89
CA GLN A 208 -4.23 16.10 -18.50
C GLN A 208 -2.96 16.37 -17.68
N ALA A 209 -2.76 17.60 -17.22
CA ALA A 209 -1.62 17.93 -16.38
C ALA A 209 -1.66 17.19 -15.04
N ALA A 210 -2.82 17.17 -14.36
CA ALA A 210 -3.00 16.43 -13.11
C ALA A 210 -2.72 14.95 -13.30
N THR A 211 -3.31 14.31 -14.32
CA THR A 211 -3.09 12.88 -14.60
C THR A 211 -1.63 12.58 -14.90
N THR A 212 -0.95 13.43 -15.68
CA THR A 212 0.48 13.22 -16.01
C THR A 212 1.35 13.30 -14.77
N VAL A 213 1.09 14.28 -13.87
CA VAL A 213 1.83 14.41 -12.62
C VAL A 213 1.58 13.20 -11.72
N THR A 214 0.33 12.78 -11.55
CA THR A 214 -0.02 11.62 -10.73
C THR A 214 0.68 10.36 -11.23
N LEU A 215 0.60 10.07 -12.55
CA LEU A 215 1.27 8.91 -13.16
C LEU A 215 2.80 8.95 -13.08
N SER A 216 3.42 10.13 -12.94
CA SER A 216 4.87 10.25 -12.81
C SER A 216 5.37 10.05 -11.37
N LEU A 217 4.47 10.03 -10.39
CA LEU A 217 4.77 9.83 -8.97
C LEU A 217 4.53 8.37 -8.49
N ILE A 218 3.86 7.58 -9.32
CA ILE A 218 3.67 6.14 -9.16
C ILE A 218 4.81 5.38 -9.85
#